data_470d6ddbbb479c09343c30f5165c9ed1
#
_entry.id   470d6ddbbb479c09343c30f5165c9ed1
#
_cell.length_a   1.000
_cell.length_b   1.000
_cell.length_c   1.000
_cell.angle_alpha   90.00
_cell.angle_beta   90.00
_cell.angle_gamma   90.00
#
_symmetry.space_group_name_H-M   'P 1'
#
loop_
_entity.id
_entity.type
_entity.pdbx_description
1 polymer ?
#
loop_
_entity_poly.entity_id
_entity_poly.type
_entity_poly.pdbx_seq_one_letter_code
_entity_poly.pdbx_strand_id
1 'polypeptide(L)'
;PFVRSRRDLETVRQALDENGGANIRLFAKIENQMGLERLPEFLETADEIVIARGDLGNAMPLWELPAAQKRIEAQCRKAGKPFMVVAQMLASMEQNPVPTRAEVSDIFNAVADGAAAVMVTGETAVGKWPVEVIRYLSNTVQAAERFLREG
;
A
#
# COMPACT_ATOMS: atom_id res chain seq x y z
N PRO A 1 -1.45 4.99 10.81
CA PRO A 1 0.00 4.95 11.07
C PRO A 1 0.31 4.42 12.48
N PHE A 2 1.53 3.96 12.70
CA PHE A 2 2.06 3.52 14.00
C PHE A 2 1.32 2.36 14.67
N VAL A 3 0.50 1.59 13.95
CA VAL A 3 -0.18 0.43 14.51
C VAL A 3 0.85 -0.64 14.91
N ARG A 4 0.71 -1.16 16.14
CA ARG A 4 1.62 -2.14 16.72
C ARG A 4 0.92 -3.35 17.31
N SER A 5 -0.40 -3.24 17.56
CA SER A 5 -1.21 -4.30 18.16
C SER A 5 -2.67 -4.21 17.74
N ARG A 6 -3.41 -5.30 17.94
CA ARG A 6 -4.88 -5.33 17.81
C ARG A 6 -5.53 -4.20 18.62
N ARG A 7 -5.06 -3.95 19.83
CA ARG A 7 -5.61 -2.94 20.73
C ARG A 7 -5.55 -1.53 20.14
N ASP A 8 -4.52 -1.20 19.36
CA ASP A 8 -4.42 0.11 18.70
C ASP A 8 -5.59 0.31 17.74
N LEU A 9 -5.93 -0.71 16.96
CA LEU A 9 -7.06 -0.67 16.01
C LEU A 9 -8.40 -0.66 16.74
N GLU A 10 -8.56 -1.48 17.78
CA GLU A 10 -9.78 -1.53 18.57
C GLU A 10 -10.07 -0.20 19.27
N THR A 11 -9.04 0.48 19.78
CA THR A 11 -9.16 1.82 20.37
C THR A 11 -9.66 2.84 19.35
N VAL A 12 -9.11 2.83 18.13
CA VAL A 12 -9.56 3.73 17.05
C VAL A 12 -10.99 3.39 16.62
N ARG A 13 -11.32 2.10 16.48
CA ARG A 13 -12.68 1.65 16.13
C ARG A 13 -13.69 2.12 17.17
N GLN A 14 -13.40 1.94 18.44
CA GLN A 14 -14.26 2.39 19.52
C GLN A 14 -14.48 3.91 19.47
N ALA A 15 -13.41 4.70 19.28
CA ALA A 15 -13.53 6.15 19.16
C ALA A 15 -14.38 6.56 17.95
N LEU A 16 -14.27 5.87 16.82
CA LEU A 16 -15.12 6.10 15.66
C LEU A 16 -16.59 5.80 15.95
N ASP A 17 -16.87 4.66 16.55
CA ASP A 17 -18.24 4.23 16.88
C ASP A 17 -18.92 5.20 17.86
N GLU A 18 -18.20 5.65 18.88
CA GLU A 18 -18.69 6.62 19.88
C GLU A 18 -18.95 8.02 19.30
N ASN A 19 -18.32 8.37 18.18
CA ASN A 19 -18.43 9.67 17.52
C ASN A 19 -19.21 9.63 16.19
N GLY A 20 -20.05 8.62 15.97
CA GLY A 20 -20.88 8.51 14.77
C GLY A 20 -20.12 8.04 13.51
N GLY A 21 -18.91 7.55 13.67
CA GLY A 21 -18.03 7.08 12.59
C GLY A 21 -18.08 5.56 12.34
N ALA A 22 -19.13 4.87 12.74
CA ALA A 22 -19.25 3.41 12.61
C ALA A 22 -19.06 2.89 11.17
N ASN A 23 -19.44 3.70 10.17
CA ASN A 23 -19.28 3.36 8.75
C ASN A 23 -17.93 3.76 8.16
N ILE A 24 -17.04 4.37 8.92
CA ILE A 24 -15.71 4.77 8.45
C ILE A 24 -14.81 3.54 8.41
N ARG A 25 -14.23 3.27 7.24
CA ARG A 25 -13.29 2.17 7.05
C ARG A 25 -11.96 2.47 7.76
N LEU A 26 -11.43 1.46 8.41
CA LEU A 26 -10.17 1.55 9.16
C LEU A 26 -9.06 0.80 8.42
N PHE A 27 -8.06 1.54 7.96
CA PHE A 27 -6.90 1.01 7.22
C PHE A 27 -5.69 0.92 8.16
N ALA A 28 -5.13 -0.26 8.31
CA ALA A 28 -3.92 -0.48 9.11
C ALA A 28 -2.68 -0.31 8.25
N LYS A 29 -1.84 0.68 8.57
CA LYS A 29 -0.54 0.89 7.93
C LYS A 29 0.53 0.02 8.57
N ILE A 30 1.10 -0.90 7.79
CA ILE A 30 2.26 -1.70 8.19
C ILE A 30 3.52 -0.95 7.78
N GLU A 31 4.21 -0.40 8.76
CA GLU A 31 5.33 0.53 8.56
C GLU A 31 6.50 0.33 9.53
N ASN A 32 6.43 -0.72 10.35
CA ASN A 32 7.47 -1.08 11.31
C ASN A 32 7.54 -2.59 11.51
N GLN A 33 8.62 -3.05 12.15
CA GLN A 33 8.87 -4.46 12.40
C GLN A 33 7.77 -5.11 13.25
N MET A 34 7.28 -4.42 14.26
CA MET A 34 6.22 -4.95 15.14
C MET A 34 4.90 -5.13 14.39
N GLY A 35 4.55 -4.19 13.49
CA GLY A 35 3.38 -4.32 12.62
C GLY A 35 3.49 -5.52 11.67
N LEU A 36 4.69 -5.79 11.16
CA LEU A 36 4.95 -6.95 10.31
C LEU A 36 4.79 -8.27 11.08
N GLU A 37 5.34 -8.37 12.28
CA GLU A 37 5.27 -9.56 13.13
C GLU A 37 3.83 -9.87 13.60
N ARG A 38 3.04 -8.83 13.84
CA ARG A 38 1.66 -8.92 14.33
C ARG A 38 0.60 -8.79 13.23
N LEU A 39 1.00 -8.88 11.97
CA LEU A 39 0.08 -8.77 10.84
C LEU A 39 -1.21 -9.62 10.98
N PRO A 40 -1.17 -10.88 11.47
CA PRO A 40 -2.40 -11.67 11.65
C PRO A 40 -3.46 -10.99 12.52
N GLU A 41 -3.05 -10.22 13.54
CA GLU A 41 -3.98 -9.48 14.41
C GLU A 41 -4.75 -8.39 13.62
N PHE A 42 -4.08 -7.73 12.67
CA PHE A 42 -4.65 -6.65 11.86
C PHE A 42 -5.54 -7.18 10.74
N LEU A 43 -5.24 -8.36 10.21
CA LEU A 43 -6.08 -9.02 9.19
C LEU A 43 -7.49 -9.27 9.68
N GLU A 44 -7.69 -9.46 10.99
CA GLU A 44 -9.02 -9.66 11.57
C GLU A 44 -9.74 -8.34 11.88
N THR A 45 -9.00 -7.28 12.24
CA THR A 45 -9.55 -6.06 12.84
C THR A 45 -9.60 -4.85 11.90
N ALA A 46 -8.72 -4.77 10.91
CA ALA A 46 -8.73 -3.71 9.91
C ALA A 46 -9.65 -4.03 8.73
N ASP A 47 -10.16 -3.01 8.08
CA ASP A 47 -10.91 -3.15 6.83
C ASP A 47 -9.97 -3.38 5.64
N GLU A 48 -8.76 -2.81 5.70
CA GLU A 48 -7.74 -2.91 4.66
C GLU A 48 -6.34 -2.78 5.27
N ILE A 49 -5.35 -3.39 4.63
CA ILE A 49 -3.94 -3.28 4.99
C ILE A 49 -3.25 -2.31 4.03
N VAL A 50 -2.43 -1.41 4.55
CA VAL A 50 -1.58 -0.53 3.75
C VAL A 50 -0.12 -0.90 3.96
N ILE A 51 0.55 -1.30 2.90
CA ILE A 51 1.99 -1.61 2.90
C ILE A 51 2.74 -0.30 2.69
N ALA A 52 3.18 0.32 3.79
CA ALA A 52 3.83 1.62 3.80
C ALA A 52 5.35 1.46 3.60
N ARG A 53 5.78 1.32 2.35
CA ARG A 53 7.15 0.96 1.99
C ARG A 53 8.20 1.98 2.43
N GLY A 54 7.86 3.26 2.50
CA GLY A 54 8.78 4.30 2.95
C GLY A 54 9.29 4.03 4.36
N ASP A 55 8.37 3.97 5.31
CA ASP A 55 8.71 3.74 6.73
C ASP A 55 9.17 2.29 6.97
N LEU A 56 8.52 1.32 6.34
CA LEU A 56 8.92 -0.08 6.46
C LEU A 56 10.34 -0.32 5.93
N GLY A 57 10.75 0.36 4.86
CA GLY A 57 12.10 0.31 4.30
C GLY A 57 13.16 0.93 5.22
N ASN A 58 12.76 1.82 6.14
CA ASN A 58 13.65 2.35 7.17
C ASN A 58 13.79 1.40 8.39
N ALA A 59 12.87 0.45 8.52
CA ALA A 59 12.84 -0.50 9.64
C ALA A 59 13.65 -1.78 9.38
N MET A 60 14.18 -1.96 8.17
CA MET A 60 14.94 -3.14 7.76
C MET A 60 15.96 -2.81 6.68
N PRO A 61 16.95 -3.69 6.40
CA PRO A 61 17.80 -3.53 5.21
C PRO A 61 16.95 -3.45 3.94
N LEU A 62 17.25 -2.49 3.06
CA LEU A 62 16.41 -2.18 1.91
C LEU A 62 16.18 -3.39 0.98
N TRP A 63 17.15 -4.29 0.85
CA TRP A 63 17.03 -5.51 0.04
C TRP A 63 16.06 -6.55 0.62
N GLU A 64 15.67 -6.43 1.90
CA GLU A 64 14.64 -7.28 2.53
C GLU A 64 13.21 -6.77 2.29
N LEU A 65 13.06 -5.49 1.94
CA LEU A 65 11.76 -4.87 1.77
C LEU A 65 10.87 -5.60 0.73
N PRO A 66 11.37 -6.02 -0.45
CA PRO A 66 10.54 -6.76 -1.40
C PRO A 66 10.02 -8.09 -0.83
N ALA A 67 10.84 -8.80 -0.07
CA ALA A 67 10.41 -10.05 0.56
C ALA A 67 9.36 -9.80 1.66
N ALA A 68 9.52 -8.74 2.46
CA ALA A 68 8.53 -8.33 3.46
C ALA A 68 7.19 -7.97 2.79
N GLN A 69 7.21 -7.17 1.72
CA GLN A 69 6.03 -6.84 0.92
C GLN A 69 5.32 -8.10 0.43
N LYS A 70 6.03 -9.03 -0.20
CA LYS A 70 5.46 -10.29 -0.71
C LYS A 70 4.83 -11.15 0.39
N ARG A 71 5.43 -11.17 1.58
CA ARG A 71 4.84 -11.88 2.74
C ARG A 71 3.53 -11.26 3.20
N ILE A 72 3.45 -9.93 3.26
CA ILE A 72 2.21 -9.21 3.61
C ILE A 72 1.13 -9.49 2.56
N GLU A 73 1.45 -9.34 1.28
CA GLU A 73 0.54 -9.60 0.16
C GLU A 73 -0.03 -11.02 0.21
N ALA A 74 0.83 -12.03 0.42
CA ALA A 74 0.41 -13.43 0.50
C ALA A 74 -0.53 -13.69 1.69
N GLN A 75 -0.26 -13.10 2.85
CA GLN A 75 -1.12 -13.22 4.02
C GLN A 75 -2.47 -12.51 3.81
N CYS A 76 -2.47 -11.33 3.20
CA CYS A 76 -3.68 -10.61 2.84
C CYS A 76 -4.55 -11.43 1.86
N ARG A 77 -3.97 -11.96 0.79
CA ARG A 77 -4.69 -12.84 -0.16
C ARG A 77 -5.28 -14.07 0.52
N LYS A 78 -4.49 -14.74 1.36
CA LYS A 78 -4.95 -15.93 2.11
C LYS A 78 -6.13 -15.62 3.03
N ALA A 79 -6.14 -14.43 3.63
CA ALA A 79 -7.20 -13.96 4.52
C ALA A 79 -8.38 -13.31 3.78
N GLY A 80 -8.33 -13.17 2.46
CA GLY A 80 -9.32 -12.41 1.68
C GLY A 80 -9.36 -10.91 2.06
N LYS A 81 -8.26 -10.38 2.61
CA LYS A 81 -8.14 -8.99 3.05
C LYS A 81 -7.57 -8.13 1.92
N PRO A 82 -8.27 -7.05 1.51
CA PRO A 82 -7.71 -6.12 0.54
C PRO A 82 -6.46 -5.42 1.09
N PHE A 83 -5.52 -5.11 0.20
CA PHE A 83 -4.33 -4.36 0.56
C PHE A 83 -3.98 -3.30 -0.48
N MET A 84 -3.33 -2.25 -0.02
CA MET A 84 -2.83 -1.14 -0.82
C MET A 84 -1.30 -1.08 -0.72
N VAL A 85 -0.63 -0.81 -1.84
CA VAL A 85 0.82 -0.56 -1.86
C VAL A 85 1.07 0.93 -2.02
N VAL A 86 1.88 1.49 -1.12
CA VAL A 86 2.17 2.94 -1.12
C VAL A 86 3.66 3.23 -0.96
N ALA A 87 4.02 4.44 -1.29
CA ALA A 87 5.32 5.09 -1.26
C ALA A 87 6.23 4.72 -2.43
N GLN A 88 6.78 5.78 -3.01
CA GLN A 88 7.76 5.74 -4.08
C GLN A 88 7.32 4.93 -5.33
N MET A 89 6.03 4.95 -5.63
CA MET A 89 5.50 4.25 -6.82
C MET A 89 6.01 4.89 -8.12
N LEU A 90 6.11 6.22 -8.17
CA LEU A 90 6.59 7.01 -9.29
C LEU A 90 7.52 8.16 -8.82
N ALA A 91 8.36 7.89 -7.83
CA ALA A 91 9.17 8.91 -7.14
C ALA A 91 10.02 9.77 -8.09
N SER A 92 10.54 9.21 -9.19
CA SER A 92 11.32 9.97 -10.17
C SER A 92 10.50 11.09 -10.84
N MET A 93 9.17 10.94 -10.87
CA MET A 93 8.26 11.91 -11.46
C MET A 93 8.02 13.16 -10.61
N GLU A 94 8.54 13.23 -9.40
CA GLU A 94 8.61 14.52 -8.69
C GLU A 94 9.43 15.54 -9.47
N GLN A 95 10.46 15.07 -10.21
CA GLN A 95 11.40 15.90 -10.96
C GLN A 95 11.41 15.63 -12.47
N ASN A 96 10.80 14.58 -12.95
CA ASN A 96 10.80 14.18 -14.36
C ASN A 96 9.37 13.93 -14.87
N PRO A 97 9.06 14.30 -16.12
CA PRO A 97 7.72 14.10 -16.70
C PRO A 97 7.41 12.65 -17.08
N VAL A 98 8.41 11.76 -17.06
CA VAL A 98 8.31 10.36 -17.43
C VAL A 98 8.92 9.49 -16.34
N PRO A 99 8.27 8.39 -15.93
CA PRO A 99 8.80 7.48 -14.91
C PRO A 99 9.92 6.60 -15.46
N THR A 100 10.62 5.93 -14.56
CA THR A 100 11.54 4.87 -14.92
C THR A 100 10.80 3.57 -15.27
N ARG A 101 11.45 2.69 -16.05
CA ARG A 101 10.91 1.34 -16.32
C ARG A 101 10.73 0.51 -15.05
N ALA A 102 11.62 0.70 -14.06
CA ALA A 102 11.53 0.02 -12.78
C ALA A 102 10.27 0.42 -12.01
N GLU A 103 9.91 1.70 -12.00
CA GLU A 103 8.69 2.20 -11.35
C GLU A 103 7.43 1.66 -12.04
N VAL A 104 7.38 1.67 -13.36
CA VAL A 104 6.25 1.08 -14.12
C VAL A 104 6.13 -0.41 -13.82
N SER A 105 7.25 -1.15 -13.79
CA SER A 105 7.28 -2.57 -13.44
C SER A 105 6.82 -2.82 -12.00
N ASP A 106 7.19 -1.96 -11.08
CA ASP A 106 6.78 -2.04 -9.67
C ASP A 106 5.26 -1.92 -9.51
N ILE A 107 4.64 -0.93 -10.16
CA ILE A 107 3.18 -0.76 -10.17
C ILE A 107 2.49 -1.98 -10.79
N PHE A 108 2.98 -2.43 -11.95
CA PHE A 108 2.44 -3.60 -12.64
C PHE A 108 2.47 -4.84 -11.71
N ASN A 109 3.59 -5.08 -11.06
CA ASN A 109 3.75 -6.22 -10.14
C ASN A 109 2.83 -6.10 -8.93
N ALA A 110 2.66 -4.92 -8.33
CA ALA A 110 1.74 -4.72 -7.22
C ALA A 110 0.30 -5.12 -7.61
N VAL A 111 -0.16 -4.73 -8.80
CA VAL A 111 -1.48 -5.12 -9.32
C VAL A 111 -1.54 -6.63 -9.59
N ALA A 112 -0.52 -7.19 -10.23
CA ALA A 112 -0.43 -8.62 -10.53
C ALA A 112 -0.42 -9.50 -9.26
N ASP A 113 0.14 -8.99 -8.18
CA ASP A 113 0.12 -9.63 -6.86
C ASP A 113 -1.22 -9.50 -6.12
N GLY A 114 -2.17 -8.75 -6.68
CA GLY A 114 -3.53 -8.63 -6.15
C GLY A 114 -3.78 -7.40 -5.29
N ALA A 115 -2.98 -6.34 -5.40
CA ALA A 115 -3.26 -5.09 -4.72
C ALA A 115 -4.65 -4.54 -5.12
N ALA A 116 -5.45 -4.17 -4.14
CA ALA A 116 -6.74 -3.52 -4.35
C ALA A 116 -6.58 -2.04 -4.75
N ALA A 117 -5.46 -1.44 -4.38
CA ALA A 117 -5.10 -0.07 -4.72
C ALA A 117 -3.59 0.14 -4.71
N VAL A 118 -3.15 1.16 -5.43
CA VAL A 118 -1.80 1.73 -5.39
C VAL A 118 -1.92 3.23 -5.14
N MET A 119 -0.97 3.81 -4.41
CA MET A 119 -1.04 5.21 -4.01
C MET A 119 0.28 5.93 -4.26
N VAL A 120 0.20 7.10 -4.86
CA VAL A 120 1.27 8.10 -4.95
C VAL A 120 1.07 9.16 -3.87
N THR A 121 2.14 9.83 -3.46
CA THR A 121 2.14 10.84 -2.40
C THR A 121 2.86 12.11 -2.82
N GLY A 122 4.17 12.19 -2.60
CA GLY A 122 5.01 13.33 -2.98
C GLY A 122 4.94 13.65 -4.47
N GLU A 123 4.80 12.63 -5.30
CA GLU A 123 4.71 12.72 -6.76
C GLU A 123 3.58 13.66 -7.21
N THR A 124 2.47 13.69 -6.50
CA THR A 124 1.34 14.58 -6.79
C THR A 124 1.27 15.78 -5.87
N ALA A 125 1.76 15.67 -4.63
CA ALA A 125 1.67 16.74 -3.63
C ALA A 125 2.69 17.85 -3.86
N VAL A 126 3.91 17.52 -4.28
CA VAL A 126 5.02 18.46 -4.49
C VAL A 126 5.68 18.33 -5.87
N GLY A 127 5.38 17.26 -6.60
CA GLY A 127 5.92 17.01 -7.94
C GLY A 127 5.45 18.04 -8.96
N LYS A 128 6.21 18.17 -10.03
CA LYS A 128 5.96 19.17 -11.10
C LYS A 128 4.90 18.71 -12.10
N TRP A 129 4.61 17.41 -12.19
CA TRP A 129 3.72 16.82 -13.20
C TRP A 129 2.63 15.94 -12.58
N PRO A 130 1.78 16.47 -11.67
CA PRO A 130 0.79 15.65 -10.96
C PRO A 130 -0.22 14.96 -11.89
N VAL A 131 -0.60 15.59 -12.99
CA VAL A 131 -1.54 15.01 -13.95
C VAL A 131 -0.92 13.82 -14.68
N GLU A 132 0.33 13.95 -15.13
CA GLU A 132 1.09 12.89 -15.80
C GLU A 132 1.34 11.72 -14.84
N VAL A 133 1.63 11.99 -13.58
CA VAL A 133 1.78 10.96 -12.53
C VAL A 133 0.53 10.09 -12.45
N ILE A 134 -0.65 10.69 -12.33
CA ILE A 134 -1.91 9.96 -12.29
C ILE A 134 -2.18 9.22 -13.59
N ARG A 135 -1.83 9.82 -14.74
CA ARG A 135 -1.98 9.18 -16.04
C ARG A 135 -1.11 7.93 -16.17
N TYR A 136 0.18 8.00 -15.80
CA TYR A 136 1.08 6.85 -15.81
C TYR A 136 0.63 5.78 -14.82
N LEU A 137 0.23 6.17 -13.60
CA LEU A 137 -0.29 5.24 -12.61
C LEU A 137 -1.51 4.48 -13.15
N SER A 138 -2.52 5.21 -13.62
CA SER A 138 -3.77 4.65 -14.14
C SER A 138 -3.55 3.75 -15.36
N ASN A 139 -2.76 4.20 -16.33
CA ASN A 139 -2.49 3.41 -17.52
C ASN A 139 -1.72 2.12 -17.21
N THR A 140 -0.78 2.17 -16.26
CA THR A 140 -0.03 0.98 -15.83
C THR A 140 -0.94 -0.02 -15.13
N VAL A 141 -1.80 0.46 -14.23
CA VAL A 141 -2.82 -0.39 -13.57
C VAL A 141 -3.72 -1.06 -14.60
N GLN A 142 -4.26 -0.30 -15.54
CA GLN A 142 -5.12 -0.85 -16.61
C GLN A 142 -4.38 -1.87 -17.50
N ALA A 143 -3.11 -1.64 -17.79
CA ALA A 143 -2.29 -2.59 -18.54
C ALA A 143 -2.12 -3.92 -17.79
N ALA A 144 -1.84 -3.85 -16.48
CA ALA A 144 -1.74 -5.03 -15.63
C ALA A 144 -3.07 -5.78 -15.52
N GLU A 145 -4.18 -5.08 -15.34
CA GLU A 145 -5.52 -5.67 -15.29
C GLU A 145 -5.92 -6.36 -16.61
N ARG A 146 -5.57 -5.76 -17.76
CA ARG A 146 -5.79 -6.42 -19.07
C ARG A 146 -4.99 -7.71 -19.17
N PHE A 147 -3.71 -7.66 -18.83
CA PHE A 147 -2.83 -8.83 -18.85
C PHE A 147 -3.39 -9.97 -17.99
N LEU A 148 -3.87 -9.67 -16.79
CA LEU A 148 -4.44 -10.66 -15.88
C LEU A 148 -5.76 -11.28 -16.39
N ARG A 149 -6.52 -10.54 -17.21
CA ARG A 149 -7.74 -11.08 -17.84
C ARG A 149 -7.47 -11.95 -19.07
N GLU A 150 -6.33 -11.77 -19.72
CA GLU A 150 -5.94 -12.51 -20.92
C GLU A 150 -5.25 -13.84 -20.61
N GLY A 151 -4.74 -14.02 -19.40
CA GLY A 151 -4.05 -15.21 -18.91
C GLY A 151 -4.89 -16.04 -17.99
#